data_ab5b8495cc053fdf6adca4c73fb87de6
#
_entry.id   ab5b8495cc053fdf6adca4c73fb87de6
#
_cell.length_a   1.000
_cell.length_b   1.000
_cell.length_c   1.000
_cell.angle_alpha   90.00
_cell.angle_beta   90.00
_cell.angle_gamma   90.00
#
_symmetry.space_group_name_H-M   'P 1'
#
loop_
_entity.id
_entity.type
_entity.pdbx_description
1 polymer ?
#
loop_
_entity_poly.entity_id
_entity_poly.type
_entity_poly.pdbx_seq_one_letter_code
_entity_poly.pdbx_strand_id
1 'polypeptide(L)'
;MSALLRWAKSYGAEVSGSDGAYSKTLSGLIEDGFDVYVGTDEKRIPDVDIVVYTSAVSDENPELSRARTLKKTVVERHDFLGLLSENFKKVIAVSGTHGKTTVTSLIAAILKNAGKKFTAHIGGFSNDLGGNFVRTGDEILVTEACEYKRHFLSLHPDILAILNVECDHPDCINTLSDALSLFAEFAQNVPNNGLIIKNSNVKYCDLHICKNVHIENFGGADAKWQAENIYSHGGICEYDILRNREYYMRVRPALLGRHNVKNVLAAVAVCDALSIDKNVIKKALENFKGVKRRLEKTGEVNGADVYVDYAHHPSEITASISAIKPVAKNRLFVIFQPHTFSRTAKYFQEFALSFNVADEVWFVPTYPAREKESDGKTSFDLFRYVDENVRPAEYVKDFVTAAKKIKETARAGDVIMIMGAGDVDIIADLLKE
;
A
#
# COMPACT_ATOMS: atom_id res chain seq x y z
N MET A 1 -0.64 10.95 7.66
CA MET A 1 -0.81 11.83 8.84
C MET A 1 -1.80 11.25 9.85
N SER A 2 -3.01 10.83 9.47
CA SER A 2 -4.04 10.34 10.41
C SER A 2 -3.57 9.25 11.39
N ALA A 3 -2.75 8.30 10.94
CA ALA A 3 -2.17 7.28 11.81
C ALA A 3 -1.21 7.88 12.87
N LEU A 4 -0.34 8.83 12.48
CA LEU A 4 0.59 9.48 13.42
C LEU A 4 -0.14 10.38 14.43
N LEU A 5 -1.21 11.05 14.00
CA LEU A 5 -2.06 11.84 14.88
C LEU A 5 -2.72 10.93 15.96
N ARG A 6 -3.29 9.78 15.56
CA ARG A 6 -3.82 8.77 16.49
C ARG A 6 -2.73 8.22 17.41
N TRP A 7 -1.54 8.03 16.87
CA TRP A 7 -0.40 7.52 17.63
C TRP A 7 0.04 8.51 18.71
N ALA A 8 0.26 9.79 18.37
CA ALA A 8 0.61 10.83 19.33
C ALA A 8 -0.45 10.95 20.43
N LYS A 9 -1.76 10.97 20.08
CA LYS A 9 -2.86 10.97 21.05
C LYS A 9 -2.82 9.74 21.99
N SER A 10 -2.42 8.58 21.48
CA SER A 10 -2.32 7.36 22.30
C SER A 10 -1.23 7.41 23.38
N TYR A 11 -0.30 8.36 23.27
CA TYR A 11 0.69 8.70 24.29
C TYR A 11 0.27 9.88 25.18
N GLY A 12 -0.95 10.38 25.03
CA GLY A 12 -1.51 11.45 25.87
C GLY A 12 -1.23 12.86 25.34
N ALA A 13 -0.70 13.01 24.12
CA ALA A 13 -0.55 14.32 23.50
C ALA A 13 -1.90 14.92 23.13
N GLU A 14 -2.06 16.23 23.34
CA GLU A 14 -3.11 17.00 22.70
C GLU A 14 -2.75 17.19 21.22
N VAL A 15 -3.66 16.85 20.34
CA VAL A 15 -3.38 16.82 18.91
C VAL A 15 -4.47 17.56 18.13
N SER A 16 -4.02 18.41 17.21
CA SER A 16 -4.87 19.06 16.22
C SER A 16 -4.24 18.94 14.83
N GLY A 17 -4.97 19.26 13.79
CA GLY A 17 -4.42 19.17 12.46
C GLY A 17 -5.24 19.87 11.39
N SER A 18 -4.61 20.13 10.26
CA SER A 18 -5.21 20.73 9.08
C SER A 18 -4.98 19.87 7.83
N ASP A 19 -5.89 19.95 6.88
CA ASP A 19 -5.76 19.37 5.55
C ASP A 19 -6.20 20.41 4.50
N GLY A 20 -5.57 20.43 3.35
CA GLY A 20 -5.92 21.36 2.27
C GLY A 20 -7.29 21.11 1.65
N ALA A 21 -7.84 19.91 1.81
CA ALA A 21 -9.13 19.52 1.26
C ALA A 21 -9.93 18.60 2.18
N TYR A 22 -11.24 18.64 2.03
CA TYR A 22 -12.12 17.70 2.72
C TYR A 22 -11.93 16.28 2.16
N SER A 23 -11.85 15.30 3.03
CA SER A 23 -11.67 13.89 2.66
C SER A 23 -12.42 12.98 3.63
N LYS A 24 -12.70 11.72 3.19
CA LYS A 24 -13.26 10.68 4.09
C LYS A 24 -12.39 10.44 5.33
N THR A 25 -11.06 10.58 5.18
CA THR A 25 -10.13 10.45 6.31
C THR A 25 -10.31 11.59 7.30
N LEU A 26 -10.46 12.83 6.82
CA LEU A 26 -10.69 13.99 7.67
C LEU A 26 -12.05 13.89 8.38
N SER A 27 -13.11 13.50 7.66
CA SER A 27 -14.43 13.24 8.23
C SER A 27 -14.38 12.23 9.37
N GLY A 28 -13.74 11.07 9.13
CA GLY A 28 -13.58 10.04 10.16
C GLY A 28 -12.78 10.51 11.39
N LEU A 29 -11.80 11.41 11.21
CA LEU A 29 -11.10 12.02 12.36
C LEU A 29 -12.00 12.97 13.16
N ILE A 30 -12.85 13.77 12.49
CA ILE A 30 -13.83 14.64 13.15
C ILE A 30 -14.85 13.81 13.94
N GLU A 31 -15.36 12.73 13.35
CA GLU A 31 -16.28 11.78 13.99
C GLU A 31 -15.64 11.10 15.22
N ASP A 32 -14.34 10.82 15.17
CA ASP A 32 -13.56 10.28 16.30
C ASP A 32 -13.20 11.35 17.36
N GLY A 33 -13.66 12.60 17.21
CA GLY A 33 -13.45 13.68 18.16
C GLY A 33 -12.05 14.29 18.14
N PHE A 34 -11.36 14.25 17.01
CA PHE A 34 -10.12 15.00 16.82
C PHE A 34 -10.39 16.43 16.39
N ASP A 35 -9.61 17.38 16.90
CA ASP A 35 -9.64 18.78 16.47
C ASP A 35 -8.90 18.96 15.14
N VAL A 36 -9.60 18.67 14.04
CA VAL A 36 -9.06 18.77 12.68
C VAL A 36 -9.97 19.61 11.78
N TYR A 37 -9.37 20.33 10.82
CA TYR A 37 -10.09 21.28 9.97
C TYR A 37 -9.53 21.32 8.54
N VAL A 38 -10.31 21.94 7.64
CA VAL A 38 -9.90 22.18 6.25
C VAL A 38 -9.27 23.58 6.14
N GLY A 39 -8.19 23.68 5.39
CA GLY A 39 -7.45 24.92 5.16
C GLY A 39 -6.30 25.10 6.14
N THR A 40 -5.94 26.33 6.43
CA THR A 40 -4.84 26.72 7.32
C THR A 40 -5.29 27.75 8.35
N ASP A 41 -4.78 27.65 9.58
CA ASP A 41 -5.02 28.63 10.64
C ASP A 41 -3.74 28.87 11.45
N GLU A 42 -2.94 29.85 11.01
CA GLU A 42 -1.68 30.22 11.67
C GLU A 42 -1.84 30.71 13.11
N LYS A 43 -3.06 31.11 13.53
CA LYS A 43 -3.36 31.58 14.88
C LYS A 43 -3.28 30.47 15.91
N ARG A 44 -3.42 29.21 15.49
CA ARG A 44 -3.31 28.02 16.37
C ARG A 44 -1.87 27.64 16.69
N ILE A 45 -0.88 28.07 15.89
CA ILE A 45 0.51 27.66 16.02
C ILE A 45 1.20 28.11 17.33
N PRO A 46 0.91 29.27 17.93
CA PRO A 46 1.50 29.65 19.23
C PRO A 46 1.26 28.62 20.34
N ASP A 47 0.14 27.91 20.31
CA ASP A 47 -0.31 27.01 21.36
C ASP A 47 0.20 25.56 21.22
N VAL A 48 1.03 25.27 20.19
CA VAL A 48 1.60 23.93 19.98
C VAL A 48 3.10 23.89 20.25
N ASP A 49 3.61 22.76 20.76
CA ASP A 49 5.03 22.55 21.01
C ASP A 49 5.75 22.04 19.75
N ILE A 50 5.10 21.16 18.99
CA ILE A 50 5.66 20.48 17.82
C ILE A 50 4.70 20.59 16.64
N VAL A 51 5.23 20.95 15.48
CA VAL A 51 4.50 20.93 14.20
C VAL A 51 5.06 19.80 13.34
N VAL A 52 4.21 18.82 13.01
CA VAL A 52 4.55 17.71 12.13
C VAL A 52 3.91 17.92 10.76
N TYR A 53 4.71 17.97 9.71
CA TYR A 53 4.24 18.21 8.35
C TYR A 53 4.67 17.11 7.37
N THR A 54 4.04 17.06 6.20
CA THR A 54 4.42 16.12 5.12
C THR A 54 5.18 16.88 4.04
N SER A 55 6.05 16.19 3.30
CA SER A 55 6.70 16.72 2.08
C SER A 55 5.71 17.18 0.99
N ALA A 56 4.42 17.02 1.25
CA ALA A 56 3.31 17.51 0.45
C ALA A 56 3.01 18.98 0.67
N VAL A 57 3.35 19.50 1.84
CA VAL A 57 3.10 20.88 2.24
C VAL A 57 4.20 21.77 1.66
N SER A 58 3.81 22.86 1.00
CA SER A 58 4.74 23.87 0.51
C SER A 58 5.44 24.58 1.67
N ASP A 59 6.69 24.98 1.47
CA ASP A 59 7.42 25.80 2.43
C ASP A 59 6.76 27.18 2.68
N GLU A 60 5.92 27.63 1.76
CA GLU A 60 5.13 28.86 1.86
C GLU A 60 3.83 28.69 2.67
N ASN A 61 3.54 27.49 3.18
CA ASN A 61 2.34 27.26 4.00
C ASN A 61 2.34 28.18 5.21
N PRO A 62 1.24 28.94 5.47
CA PRO A 62 1.19 29.93 6.56
C PRO A 62 1.45 29.35 7.95
N GLU A 63 0.93 28.17 8.25
CA GLU A 63 1.15 27.48 9.53
C GLU A 63 2.63 27.10 9.71
N LEU A 64 3.24 26.54 8.67
CA LEU A 64 4.66 26.14 8.68
C LEU A 64 5.58 27.37 8.81
N SER A 65 5.31 28.43 8.06
CA SER A 65 6.02 29.70 8.13
C SER A 65 5.91 30.34 9.53
N ARG A 66 4.71 30.30 10.12
CA ARG A 66 4.46 30.79 11.47
C ARG A 66 5.20 29.99 12.53
N ALA A 67 5.19 28.65 12.42
CA ALA A 67 5.91 27.77 13.33
C ALA A 67 7.42 28.07 13.34
N ARG A 68 8.03 28.22 12.15
CA ARG A 68 9.44 28.59 11.98
C ARG A 68 9.76 29.95 12.57
N THR A 69 8.89 30.97 12.35
CA THR A 69 9.03 32.33 12.90
C THR A 69 9.02 32.29 14.43
N LEU A 70 8.15 31.48 15.02
CA LEU A 70 8.03 31.31 16.47
C LEU A 70 9.09 30.35 17.05
N LYS A 71 10.00 29.82 16.23
CA LYS A 71 11.05 28.85 16.60
C LYS A 71 10.46 27.59 17.29
N LYS A 72 9.27 27.16 16.86
CA LYS A 72 8.69 25.89 17.30
C LYS A 72 9.50 24.72 16.73
N THR A 73 9.41 23.57 17.37
CA THR A 73 9.97 22.33 16.82
C THR A 73 9.15 21.93 15.59
N VAL A 74 9.79 21.93 14.42
CA VAL A 74 9.17 21.57 13.14
C VAL A 74 9.82 20.30 12.64
N VAL A 75 9.04 19.22 12.45
CA VAL A 75 9.54 17.88 12.14
C VAL A 75 8.81 17.32 10.92
N GLU A 76 9.53 16.76 9.97
CA GLU A 76 8.90 16.10 8.85
C GLU A 76 8.28 14.75 9.28
N ARG A 77 7.21 14.33 8.61
CA ARG A 77 6.44 13.13 8.96
C ARG A 77 7.31 11.88 9.13
N HIS A 78 8.30 11.70 8.28
CA HIS A 78 9.14 10.50 8.32
C HIS A 78 10.13 10.53 9.50
N ASP A 79 10.69 11.70 9.84
CA ASP A 79 11.56 11.87 11.00
C ASP A 79 10.76 11.68 12.30
N PHE A 80 9.53 12.21 12.34
CA PHE A 80 8.65 11.97 13.49
C PHE A 80 8.31 10.48 13.65
N LEU A 81 8.10 9.75 12.56
CA LEU A 81 7.92 8.29 12.59
C LEU A 81 9.19 7.60 13.12
N GLY A 82 10.38 8.04 12.68
CA GLY A 82 11.66 7.55 13.18
C GLY A 82 11.78 7.73 14.70
N LEU A 83 11.55 8.94 15.21
CA LEU A 83 11.56 9.24 16.64
C LEU A 83 10.57 8.39 17.44
N LEU A 84 9.35 8.20 16.94
CA LEU A 84 8.37 7.35 17.59
C LEU A 84 8.82 5.88 17.62
N SER A 85 9.53 5.42 16.60
CA SER A 85 10.01 4.04 16.49
C SER A 85 11.04 3.67 17.56
N GLU A 86 11.79 4.63 18.08
CA GLU A 86 12.81 4.42 19.13
C GLU A 86 12.22 3.96 20.46
N ASN A 87 10.91 4.13 20.69
CA ASN A 87 10.24 3.69 21.90
C ASN A 87 9.98 2.16 21.96
N PHE A 88 10.29 1.43 20.89
CA PHE A 88 9.96 0.01 20.79
C PHE A 88 11.17 -0.88 21.03
N LYS A 89 10.94 -2.03 21.69
CA LYS A 89 11.98 -3.05 21.90
C LYS A 89 12.39 -3.74 20.60
N LYS A 90 11.46 -3.81 19.63
CA LYS A 90 11.68 -4.41 18.33
C LYS A 90 10.91 -3.68 17.24
N VAL A 91 11.61 -3.24 16.21
CA VAL A 91 11.06 -2.54 15.06
C VAL A 91 11.09 -3.46 13.85
N ILE A 92 9.92 -3.64 13.21
CA ILE A 92 9.74 -4.39 11.97
C ILE A 92 9.36 -3.40 10.88
N ALA A 93 10.22 -3.22 9.89
CA ALA A 93 9.95 -2.39 8.73
C ALA A 93 9.62 -3.27 7.52
N VAL A 94 8.51 -2.97 6.86
CA VAL A 94 8.12 -3.62 5.61
C VAL A 94 8.32 -2.64 4.47
N SER A 95 9.27 -2.94 3.59
CA SER A 95 9.66 -2.11 2.46
C SER A 95 9.55 -2.86 1.14
N GLY A 96 9.61 -2.13 0.05
CA GLY A 96 9.47 -2.62 -1.31
C GLY A 96 8.58 -1.71 -2.13
N THR A 97 8.69 -1.74 -3.44
CA THR A 97 7.86 -0.91 -4.31
C THR A 97 6.38 -1.24 -4.13
N HIS A 98 6.04 -2.55 -4.11
CA HIS A 98 4.66 -3.05 -4.01
C HIS A 98 4.48 -4.01 -2.84
N GLY A 99 3.23 -4.11 -2.33
CA GLY A 99 2.82 -5.08 -1.32
C GLY A 99 3.01 -4.65 0.14
N LYS A 100 3.66 -3.52 0.42
CA LYS A 100 3.93 -3.01 1.78
C LYS A 100 2.71 -3.08 2.70
N THR A 101 1.62 -2.44 2.29
CA THR A 101 0.38 -2.35 3.08
C THR A 101 -0.23 -3.71 3.38
N THR A 102 -0.25 -4.60 2.40
CA THR A 102 -0.77 -5.97 2.57
C THR A 102 0.08 -6.77 3.56
N VAL A 103 1.41 -6.74 3.41
CA VAL A 103 2.31 -7.50 4.29
C VAL A 103 2.32 -6.94 5.71
N THR A 104 2.35 -5.61 5.87
CA THR A 104 2.24 -4.97 7.19
C THR A 104 0.94 -5.33 7.88
N SER A 105 -0.18 -5.34 7.14
CA SER A 105 -1.49 -5.75 7.68
C SER A 105 -1.55 -7.23 8.05
N LEU A 106 -0.94 -8.11 7.25
CA LEU A 106 -0.85 -9.55 7.53
C LEU A 106 -0.05 -9.80 8.83
N ILE A 107 1.13 -9.19 8.96
CA ILE A 107 1.96 -9.32 10.16
C ILE A 107 1.18 -8.81 11.38
N ALA A 108 0.56 -7.65 11.30
CA ALA A 108 -0.23 -7.09 12.39
C ALA A 108 -1.44 -7.95 12.77
N ALA A 109 -2.14 -8.55 11.79
CA ALA A 109 -3.22 -9.50 12.05
C ALA A 109 -2.72 -10.78 12.74
N ILE A 110 -1.56 -11.30 12.36
CA ILE A 110 -0.92 -12.45 12.99
C ILE A 110 -0.52 -12.10 14.44
N LEU A 111 0.12 -10.94 14.67
CA LEU A 111 0.49 -10.47 16.01
C LEU A 111 -0.72 -10.33 16.94
N LYS A 112 -1.83 -9.79 16.40
CA LYS A 112 -3.11 -9.68 17.11
C LYS A 112 -3.65 -11.05 17.52
N ASN A 113 -3.67 -12.01 16.59
CA ASN A 113 -4.11 -13.39 16.86
C ASN A 113 -3.19 -14.12 17.83
N ALA A 114 -1.89 -13.80 17.85
CA ALA A 114 -0.91 -14.33 18.79
C ALA A 114 -0.95 -13.67 20.18
N GLY A 115 -1.82 -12.69 20.40
CA GLY A 115 -1.93 -11.95 21.66
C GLY A 115 -0.69 -11.13 22.02
N LYS A 116 0.14 -10.78 21.02
CA LYS A 116 1.35 -9.98 21.24
C LYS A 116 1.00 -8.53 21.56
N LYS A 117 1.85 -7.86 22.34
CA LYS A 117 1.78 -6.42 22.59
C LYS A 117 2.52 -5.69 21.47
N PHE A 118 1.79 -4.97 20.64
CA PHE A 118 2.36 -4.34 19.45
C PHE A 118 1.66 -3.02 19.11
N THR A 119 2.34 -2.24 18.29
CA THR A 119 1.79 -1.09 17.57
C THR A 119 1.98 -1.33 16.07
N ALA A 120 0.96 -1.04 15.28
CA ALA A 120 1.03 -1.11 13.81
C ALA A 120 0.70 0.26 13.21
N HIS A 121 1.57 0.70 12.28
CA HIS A 121 1.40 1.87 11.44
C HIS A 121 1.33 1.42 9.97
N ILE A 122 0.16 1.58 9.35
CA ILE A 122 -0.18 1.03 8.04
C ILE A 122 -0.56 2.16 7.09
N GLY A 123 -0.12 2.11 5.85
CA GLY A 123 -0.44 3.12 4.83
C GLY A 123 -1.89 3.09 4.35
N GLY A 124 -2.62 1.97 4.57
CA GLY A 124 -4.02 1.79 4.21
C GLY A 124 -4.87 1.32 5.39
N PHE A 125 -6.17 1.18 5.19
CA PHE A 125 -7.11 0.72 6.22
C PHE A 125 -7.14 -0.82 6.25
N SER A 126 -6.69 -1.42 7.35
CA SER A 126 -6.79 -2.87 7.59
C SER A 126 -8.13 -3.22 8.23
N ASN A 127 -8.88 -4.13 7.61
CA ASN A 127 -10.19 -4.55 8.13
C ASN A 127 -10.05 -5.36 9.44
N ASP A 128 -8.97 -6.12 9.62
CA ASP A 128 -8.68 -6.86 10.85
C ASP A 128 -8.39 -5.98 12.06
N LEU A 129 -7.82 -4.79 11.79
CA LEU A 129 -7.42 -3.85 12.82
C LEU A 129 -8.43 -2.73 13.03
N GLY A 130 -9.37 -2.56 12.09
CA GLY A 130 -10.35 -1.49 12.10
C GLY A 130 -9.77 -0.11 11.79
N GLY A 131 -8.61 -0.05 11.11
CA GLY A 131 -7.95 1.22 10.81
C GLY A 131 -6.56 1.08 10.21
N ASN A 132 -5.88 2.21 10.12
CA ASN A 132 -4.48 2.31 9.67
C ASN A 132 -3.49 2.45 10.82
N PHE A 133 -3.98 2.40 12.05
CA PHE A 133 -3.20 2.46 13.28
C PHE A 133 -3.87 1.62 14.37
N VAL A 134 -3.07 0.82 15.07
CA VAL A 134 -3.49 0.12 16.28
C VAL A 134 -2.33 0.11 17.26
N ARG A 135 -2.63 0.27 18.57
CA ARG A 135 -1.66 0.15 19.64
C ARG A 135 -2.24 -0.73 20.75
N THR A 136 -1.59 -1.85 21.00
CA THR A 136 -1.88 -2.75 22.15
C THR A 136 -0.71 -2.79 23.15
N GLY A 137 0.42 -2.18 22.77
CA GLY A 137 1.62 -2.03 23.58
C GLY A 137 2.83 -1.69 22.71
N ASP A 138 3.97 -1.47 23.38
CA ASP A 138 5.19 -0.92 22.78
C ASP A 138 6.34 -1.96 22.74
N GLU A 139 6.01 -3.26 22.72
CA GLU A 139 7.03 -4.30 22.58
C GLU A 139 7.51 -4.45 21.13
N ILE A 140 6.58 -4.38 20.18
CA ILE A 140 6.84 -4.57 18.74
C ILE A 140 6.19 -3.41 17.98
N LEU A 141 6.97 -2.74 17.14
CA LEU A 141 6.44 -1.87 16.09
C LEU A 141 6.44 -2.63 14.76
N VAL A 142 5.31 -2.61 14.06
CA VAL A 142 5.25 -3.02 12.66
C VAL A 142 4.85 -1.81 11.82
N THR A 143 5.68 -1.40 10.87
CA THR A 143 5.46 -0.20 10.06
C THR A 143 5.80 -0.40 8.59
N GLU A 144 5.06 0.29 7.73
CA GLU A 144 5.50 0.46 6.35
C GLU A 144 6.69 1.40 6.28
N ALA A 145 7.66 1.04 5.43
CA ALA A 145 8.86 1.82 5.15
C ALA A 145 8.87 2.21 3.67
N CYS A 146 8.44 3.46 3.39
CA CYS A 146 8.28 3.97 2.04
C CYS A 146 9.59 4.58 1.54
N GLU A 147 10.00 4.15 0.34
CA GLU A 147 11.22 4.60 -0.36
C GLU A 147 11.12 6.02 -0.92
N TYR A 148 9.91 6.55 -1.10
CA TYR A 148 9.66 7.87 -1.67
C TYR A 148 10.45 8.95 -0.93
N LYS A 149 11.20 9.77 -1.67
CA LYS A 149 12.07 10.83 -1.12
C LYS A 149 12.98 10.36 0.02
N ARG A 150 13.38 9.09 0.02
CA ARG A 150 14.28 8.48 1.02
C ARG A 150 13.69 8.43 2.44
N HIS A 151 12.37 8.56 2.59
CA HIS A 151 11.70 8.70 3.90
C HIS A 151 11.95 7.52 4.85
N PHE A 152 12.14 6.31 4.33
CA PHE A 152 12.39 5.12 5.17
C PHE A 152 13.75 5.14 5.88
N LEU A 153 14.69 6.02 5.46
CA LEU A 153 16.02 6.11 6.09
C LEU A 153 15.99 6.63 7.53
N SER A 154 14.88 7.25 7.96
CA SER A 154 14.67 7.63 9.36
C SER A 154 14.38 6.44 10.29
N LEU A 155 14.15 5.23 9.74
CA LEU A 155 13.87 4.03 10.52
C LEU A 155 15.13 3.19 10.74
N HIS A 156 15.24 2.56 11.92
CA HIS A 156 16.31 1.63 12.29
C HIS A 156 15.69 0.27 12.69
N PRO A 157 15.29 -0.57 11.70
CA PRO A 157 14.55 -1.78 11.99
C PRO A 157 15.45 -2.93 12.46
N ASP A 158 14.99 -3.70 13.46
CA ASP A 158 15.60 -4.98 13.84
C ASP A 158 15.30 -6.08 12.81
N ILE A 159 14.12 -5.99 12.17
CA ILE A 159 13.72 -6.88 11.08
C ILE A 159 13.28 -6.02 9.90
N LEU A 160 13.97 -6.17 8.78
CA LEU A 160 13.63 -5.49 7.52
C LEU A 160 13.12 -6.52 6.51
N ALA A 161 11.88 -6.38 6.07
CA ALA A 161 11.33 -7.14 4.96
C ALA A 161 11.42 -6.33 3.66
N ILE A 162 12.11 -6.84 2.62
CA ILE A 162 12.21 -6.23 1.28
C ILE A 162 11.43 -7.09 0.29
N LEU A 163 10.26 -6.62 -0.13
CA LEU A 163 9.31 -7.41 -0.92
C LEU A 163 9.67 -7.48 -2.41
N ASN A 164 10.05 -6.38 -2.98
CA ASN A 164 10.46 -6.19 -4.37
C ASN A 164 11.12 -4.82 -4.53
N VAL A 165 11.88 -4.65 -5.60
CA VAL A 165 12.46 -3.35 -5.98
C VAL A 165 12.21 -3.16 -7.46
N GLU A 166 11.42 -2.14 -7.80
CA GLU A 166 11.12 -1.70 -9.16
C GLU A 166 11.36 -0.18 -9.25
N CYS A 167 11.43 0.33 -10.47
CA CYS A 167 11.53 1.76 -10.69
C CYS A 167 10.13 2.38 -10.57
N ASP A 168 9.84 3.03 -9.46
CA ASP A 168 8.63 3.86 -9.27
C ASP A 168 9.05 5.25 -8.78
N HIS A 169 8.09 6.16 -8.62
CA HIS A 169 8.33 7.55 -8.21
C HIS A 169 9.26 8.30 -9.19
N PRO A 170 8.79 8.56 -10.44
CA PRO A 170 9.61 9.15 -11.51
C PRO A 170 10.19 10.54 -11.20
N ASP A 171 9.67 11.19 -10.17
CA ASP A 171 10.13 12.48 -9.65
C ASP A 171 11.38 12.38 -8.76
N CYS A 172 11.75 11.19 -8.27
CA CYS A 172 12.89 11.03 -7.37
C CYS A 172 13.74 9.76 -7.60
N ILE A 173 13.24 8.78 -8.36
CA ILE A 173 13.95 7.52 -8.69
C ILE A 173 13.90 7.35 -10.20
N ASN A 174 15.05 7.50 -10.87
CA ASN A 174 15.11 7.50 -12.33
C ASN A 174 15.35 6.11 -12.92
N THR A 175 16.17 5.31 -12.26
CA THR A 175 16.60 4.00 -12.76
C THR A 175 16.42 2.91 -11.70
N LEU A 176 16.39 1.65 -12.14
CA LEU A 176 16.40 0.50 -11.24
C LEU A 176 17.66 0.48 -10.36
N SER A 177 18.80 0.94 -10.89
CA SER A 177 20.05 1.04 -10.13
C SER A 177 19.94 2.03 -8.97
N ASP A 178 19.28 3.18 -9.19
CA ASP A 178 19.04 4.16 -8.13
C ASP A 178 18.16 3.57 -7.03
N ALA A 179 17.07 2.87 -7.44
CA ALA A 179 16.21 2.18 -6.49
C ALA A 179 16.98 1.15 -5.66
N LEU A 180 17.76 0.28 -6.30
CA LEU A 180 18.56 -0.76 -5.63
C LEU A 180 19.59 -0.15 -4.66
N SER A 181 20.28 0.92 -5.07
CA SER A 181 21.23 1.64 -4.22
C SER A 181 20.55 2.22 -2.98
N LEU A 182 19.36 2.78 -3.14
CA LEU A 182 18.58 3.35 -2.05
C LEU A 182 18.11 2.26 -1.05
N PHE A 183 17.65 1.10 -1.53
CA PHE A 183 17.31 -0.03 -0.66
C PHE A 183 18.54 -0.62 0.03
N ALA A 184 19.71 -0.65 -0.64
CA ALA A 184 20.96 -1.06 -0.03
C ALA A 184 21.39 -0.12 1.10
N GLU A 185 21.22 1.20 0.92
CA GLU A 185 21.45 2.19 1.97
C GLU A 185 20.52 1.98 3.17
N PHE A 186 19.23 1.76 2.92
CA PHE A 186 18.29 1.48 4.02
C PHE A 186 18.65 0.21 4.79
N ALA A 187 19.12 -0.82 4.11
CA ALA A 187 19.54 -2.05 4.76
C ALA A 187 20.75 -1.86 5.72
N GLN A 188 21.56 -0.80 5.55
CA GLN A 188 22.60 -0.45 6.51
C GLN A 188 22.05 0.03 7.86
N ASN A 189 20.78 0.43 7.94
CA ASN A 189 20.14 0.83 9.19
C ASN A 189 19.77 -0.38 10.07
N VAL A 190 19.81 -1.59 9.54
CA VAL A 190 19.61 -2.82 10.32
C VAL A 190 20.81 -3.03 11.26
N PRO A 191 20.61 -3.22 12.58
CA PRO A 191 21.69 -3.35 13.54
C PRO A 191 22.44 -4.68 13.43
N ASN A 192 23.59 -4.80 14.09
CA ASN A 192 24.25 -6.10 14.27
C ASN A 192 23.28 -7.13 14.90
N ASN A 193 23.32 -8.35 14.37
CA ASN A 193 22.39 -9.44 14.72
C ASN A 193 20.92 -9.16 14.33
N GLY A 194 20.65 -8.12 13.56
CA GLY A 194 19.36 -7.89 12.93
C GLY A 194 19.06 -8.89 11.82
N LEU A 195 17.87 -8.83 11.26
CA LEU A 195 17.39 -9.76 10.23
C LEU A 195 16.88 -9.01 9.02
N ILE A 196 17.34 -9.41 7.84
CA ILE A 196 16.78 -8.97 6.56
C ILE A 196 16.09 -10.16 5.89
N ILE A 197 14.81 -10.00 5.59
CA ILE A 197 14.00 -10.98 4.85
C ILE A 197 13.73 -10.39 3.47
N LYS A 198 14.35 -10.94 2.42
CA LYS A 198 14.25 -10.37 1.08
C LYS A 198 13.70 -11.35 0.06
N ASN A 199 12.98 -10.85 -0.95
CA ASN A 199 12.59 -11.65 -2.09
C ASN A 199 13.83 -12.08 -2.89
N SER A 200 13.91 -13.35 -3.26
CA SER A 200 15.03 -13.88 -4.05
C SER A 200 15.22 -13.21 -5.41
N ASN A 201 14.14 -12.64 -5.96
CA ASN A 201 14.20 -11.92 -7.23
C ASN A 201 14.83 -10.51 -7.12
N VAL A 202 15.06 -10.03 -5.92
CA VAL A 202 15.79 -8.77 -5.69
C VAL A 202 17.28 -9.06 -5.87
N LYS A 203 17.73 -9.00 -7.13
CA LYS A 203 19.04 -9.51 -7.57
C LYS A 203 20.23 -8.81 -6.92
N TYR A 204 20.14 -7.55 -6.55
CA TYR A 204 21.27 -6.73 -6.14
C TYR A 204 21.28 -6.36 -4.66
N CYS A 205 20.59 -7.12 -3.85
CA CYS A 205 20.91 -7.08 -2.44
C CYS A 205 22.15 -7.92 -2.10
N ASP A 206 23.21 -7.85 -2.89
CA ASP A 206 24.54 -7.75 -2.33
C ASP A 206 24.61 -6.39 -1.63
N LEU A 207 23.73 -6.27 -0.63
CA LEU A 207 23.77 -5.26 0.35
C LEU A 207 25.17 -5.38 0.91
N HIS A 208 26.09 -4.48 0.54
CA HIS A 208 27.43 -4.44 1.11
C HIS A 208 27.29 -4.10 2.59
N ILE A 209 26.66 -5.02 3.34
CA ILE A 209 26.40 -4.85 4.76
C ILE A 209 27.67 -5.19 5.47
N CYS A 210 28.36 -4.16 5.92
CA CYS A 210 29.58 -4.28 6.73
C CYS A 210 29.30 -4.78 8.16
N LYS A 211 28.07 -5.22 8.46
CA LYS A 211 27.59 -5.66 9.78
C LYS A 211 27.28 -7.14 9.78
N ASN A 212 27.32 -7.77 10.93
CA ASN A 212 26.86 -9.13 11.13
C ASN A 212 25.32 -9.16 11.16
N VAL A 213 24.69 -9.22 9.98
CA VAL A 213 23.23 -9.24 9.78
C VAL A 213 22.81 -10.58 9.19
N HIS A 214 21.77 -11.18 9.72
CA HIS A 214 21.19 -12.40 9.17
C HIS A 214 20.35 -12.08 7.93
N ILE A 215 20.50 -12.86 6.84
CA ILE A 215 19.72 -12.69 5.63
C ILE A 215 18.93 -13.95 5.33
N GLU A 216 17.63 -13.82 5.17
CA GLU A 216 16.73 -14.88 4.71
C GLU A 216 16.08 -14.49 3.39
N ASN A 217 15.90 -15.48 2.50
CA ASN A 217 15.27 -15.27 1.21
C ASN A 217 13.89 -15.94 1.17
N PHE A 218 12.96 -15.37 0.40
CA PHE A 218 11.68 -15.97 0.09
C PHE A 218 11.35 -15.93 -1.41
N GLY A 219 10.52 -16.86 -1.87
CA GLY A 219 9.86 -16.84 -3.18
C GLY A 219 10.69 -17.30 -4.37
N GLY A 220 11.93 -17.72 -4.18
CA GLY A 220 12.79 -18.33 -5.20
C GLY A 220 12.97 -19.85 -4.99
N ALA A 221 13.48 -20.56 -6.00
CA ALA A 221 13.69 -22.00 -5.94
C ALA A 221 14.70 -22.44 -4.85
N ASP A 222 15.68 -21.57 -4.55
CA ASP A 222 16.69 -21.82 -3.51
C ASP A 222 16.47 -20.99 -2.25
N ALA A 223 15.27 -20.41 -2.09
CA ALA A 223 14.92 -19.60 -0.93
C ALA A 223 14.72 -20.47 0.31
N LYS A 224 14.95 -19.88 1.50
CA LYS A 224 14.58 -20.50 2.77
C LYS A 224 13.07 -20.72 2.87
N TRP A 225 12.29 -19.76 2.37
CA TRP A 225 10.83 -19.76 2.37
C TRP A 225 10.30 -19.90 0.94
N GLN A 226 9.64 -21.01 0.66
CA GLN A 226 9.14 -21.36 -0.66
C GLN A 226 7.65 -21.68 -0.62
N ALA A 227 6.99 -21.57 -1.77
CA ALA A 227 5.63 -22.05 -1.95
C ALA A 227 5.63 -23.09 -3.08
N GLU A 228 5.05 -24.24 -2.82
CA GLU A 228 4.87 -25.34 -3.76
C GLU A 228 3.40 -25.76 -3.84
N ASN A 229 3.07 -26.61 -4.82
CA ASN A 229 1.72 -27.14 -4.99
C ASN A 229 0.65 -26.03 -4.98
N ILE A 230 0.88 -24.96 -5.76
CA ILE A 230 0.00 -23.79 -5.80
C ILE A 230 -1.20 -24.08 -6.69
N TYR A 231 -2.36 -24.20 -6.09
CA TYR A 231 -3.65 -24.35 -6.75
C TYR A 231 -4.47 -23.05 -6.61
N SER A 232 -5.12 -22.62 -7.68
CA SER A 232 -5.98 -21.42 -7.67
C SER A 232 -7.43 -21.78 -7.96
N HIS A 233 -8.35 -21.36 -7.10
CA HIS A 233 -9.79 -21.47 -7.28
C HIS A 233 -10.43 -20.10 -7.07
N GLY A 234 -11.10 -19.57 -8.11
CA GLY A 234 -11.76 -18.27 -8.04
C GLY A 234 -10.80 -17.16 -7.59
N GLY A 235 -9.56 -17.17 -8.07
CA GLY A 235 -8.54 -16.17 -7.71
C GLY A 235 -7.85 -16.37 -6.35
N ILE A 236 -8.37 -17.23 -5.47
CA ILE A 236 -7.72 -17.57 -4.18
C ILE A 236 -6.75 -18.73 -4.39
N CYS A 237 -5.54 -18.60 -3.85
CA CYS A 237 -4.51 -19.63 -3.92
C CYS A 237 -4.46 -20.47 -2.63
N GLU A 238 -4.37 -21.79 -2.81
CA GLU A 238 -4.02 -22.74 -1.76
C GLU A 238 -2.66 -23.36 -2.10
N TYR A 239 -1.75 -23.49 -1.14
CA TYR A 239 -0.39 -23.97 -1.40
C TYR A 239 0.30 -24.45 -0.13
N ASP A 240 1.37 -25.22 -0.35
CA ASP A 240 2.29 -25.67 0.69
C ASP A 240 3.40 -24.63 0.87
N ILE A 241 3.67 -24.24 2.13
CA ILE A 241 4.84 -23.44 2.49
C ILE A 241 5.93 -24.40 2.95
N LEU A 242 7.12 -24.21 2.40
CA LEU A 242 8.33 -24.91 2.80
C LEU A 242 9.29 -23.95 3.51
N ARG A 243 9.99 -24.46 4.53
CA ARG A 243 11.09 -23.81 5.23
C ARG A 243 12.34 -24.66 5.10
N ASN A 244 13.40 -24.13 4.52
CA ASN A 244 14.62 -24.90 4.20
C ASN A 244 14.33 -26.20 3.38
N ARG A 245 13.40 -26.13 2.42
CA ARG A 245 12.92 -27.26 1.61
C ARG A 245 12.14 -28.34 2.40
N GLU A 246 11.87 -28.14 3.65
CA GLU A 246 11.03 -29.02 4.47
C GLU A 246 9.60 -28.46 4.56
N TYR A 247 8.61 -29.36 4.56
CA TYR A 247 7.21 -28.96 4.69
C TYR A 247 6.99 -28.24 6.04
N TYR A 248 6.48 -27.00 5.96
CA TYR A 248 6.19 -26.18 7.12
C TYR A 248 4.68 -26.18 7.44
N MET A 249 3.85 -25.81 6.46
CA MET A 249 2.38 -25.83 6.57
C MET A 249 1.70 -25.65 5.21
N ARG A 250 0.44 -26.12 5.11
CA ARG A 250 -0.45 -25.81 4.01
C ARG A 250 -1.39 -24.68 4.40
N VAL A 251 -1.57 -23.69 3.51
CA VAL A 251 -2.41 -22.51 3.77
C VAL A 251 -3.30 -22.20 2.58
N ARG A 252 -4.47 -21.63 2.88
CA ARG A 252 -5.37 -21.00 1.92
C ARG A 252 -5.72 -19.60 2.42
N PRO A 253 -4.82 -18.61 2.27
CA PRO A 253 -5.07 -17.25 2.73
C PRO A 253 -6.29 -16.65 2.04
N ALA A 254 -7.07 -15.85 2.76
CA ALA A 254 -8.25 -15.17 2.22
C ALA A 254 -7.82 -13.93 1.38
N LEU A 255 -6.95 -14.15 0.39
CA LEU A 255 -6.39 -13.13 -0.49
C LEU A 255 -6.47 -13.57 -1.94
N LEU A 256 -6.94 -12.67 -2.81
CA LEU A 256 -6.96 -12.89 -4.25
C LEU A 256 -5.58 -12.66 -4.86
N GLY A 257 -5.26 -13.49 -5.86
CA GLY A 257 -4.10 -13.29 -6.73
C GLY A 257 -2.81 -13.99 -6.31
N ARG A 258 -2.14 -14.53 -7.32
CA ARG A 258 -0.89 -15.29 -7.16
C ARG A 258 0.26 -14.45 -6.61
N HIS A 259 0.25 -13.13 -6.85
CA HIS A 259 1.24 -12.20 -6.29
C HIS A 259 1.23 -12.19 -4.75
N ASN A 260 0.06 -12.43 -4.14
CA ASN A 260 -0.07 -12.51 -2.68
C ASN A 260 0.59 -13.74 -2.06
N VAL A 261 0.93 -14.78 -2.83
CA VAL A 261 1.73 -15.90 -2.33
C VAL A 261 3.07 -15.40 -1.76
N LYS A 262 3.75 -14.51 -2.50
CA LYS A 262 5.02 -13.92 -2.03
C LYS A 262 4.82 -13.00 -0.82
N ASN A 263 3.75 -12.22 -0.79
CA ASN A 263 3.39 -11.37 0.37
C ASN A 263 3.18 -12.22 1.62
N VAL A 264 2.49 -13.36 1.50
CA VAL A 264 2.27 -14.28 2.61
C VAL A 264 3.59 -14.93 3.05
N LEU A 265 4.46 -15.36 2.12
CA LEU A 265 5.78 -15.91 2.49
C LEU A 265 6.60 -14.91 3.30
N ALA A 266 6.62 -13.63 2.91
CA ALA A 266 7.30 -12.58 3.66
C ALA A 266 6.71 -12.41 5.07
N ALA A 267 5.38 -12.35 5.20
CA ALA A 267 4.70 -12.23 6.50
C ALA A 267 4.97 -13.45 7.40
N VAL A 268 4.95 -14.66 6.83
CA VAL A 268 5.26 -15.91 7.56
C VAL A 268 6.69 -15.90 8.05
N ALA A 269 7.66 -15.53 7.20
CA ALA A 269 9.07 -15.46 7.58
C ALA A 269 9.31 -14.48 8.73
N VAL A 270 8.70 -13.29 8.69
CA VAL A 270 8.76 -12.32 9.79
C VAL A 270 8.16 -12.89 11.07
N CYS A 271 6.99 -13.51 10.99
CA CYS A 271 6.29 -14.03 12.17
C CYS A 271 6.98 -15.27 12.77
N ASP A 272 7.59 -16.11 11.94
CA ASP A 272 8.43 -17.23 12.40
C ASP A 272 9.68 -16.73 13.16
N ALA A 273 10.33 -15.67 12.63
CA ALA A 273 11.46 -15.02 13.31
C ALA A 273 11.07 -14.42 14.69
N LEU A 274 9.78 -14.11 14.89
CA LEU A 274 9.22 -13.70 16.19
C LEU A 274 8.77 -14.89 17.07
N SER A 275 9.06 -16.11 16.65
CA SER A 275 8.68 -17.35 17.34
C SER A 275 7.16 -17.45 17.58
N ILE A 276 6.36 -17.04 16.60
CA ILE A 276 4.92 -17.23 16.64
C ILE A 276 4.59 -18.64 16.17
N ASP A 277 3.71 -19.32 16.89
CA ASP A 277 3.28 -20.69 16.55
C ASP A 277 2.67 -20.75 15.15
N LYS A 278 3.08 -21.74 14.35
CA LYS A 278 2.66 -21.90 12.96
C LYS A 278 1.15 -22.05 12.77
N ASN A 279 0.44 -22.64 13.77
CA ASN A 279 -1.01 -22.81 13.69
C ASN A 279 -1.73 -21.47 13.93
N VAL A 280 -1.15 -20.59 14.76
CA VAL A 280 -1.63 -19.21 14.95
C VAL A 280 -1.43 -18.41 13.65
N ILE A 281 -0.25 -18.53 13.03
CA ILE A 281 0.04 -17.91 11.71
C ILE A 281 -0.98 -18.38 10.68
N LYS A 282 -1.15 -19.71 10.51
CA LYS A 282 -2.10 -20.31 9.58
C LYS A 282 -3.51 -19.77 9.79
N LYS A 283 -4.02 -19.84 11.02
CA LYS A 283 -5.37 -19.38 11.36
C LYS A 283 -5.58 -17.90 11.03
N ALA A 284 -4.58 -17.06 11.32
CA ALA A 284 -4.66 -15.63 11.01
C ALA A 284 -4.70 -15.37 9.50
N LEU A 285 -3.91 -16.08 8.70
CA LEU A 285 -3.88 -15.98 7.25
C LEU A 285 -5.20 -16.41 6.60
N GLU A 286 -5.79 -17.52 7.06
CA GLU A 286 -7.04 -18.08 6.52
C GLU A 286 -8.27 -17.21 6.87
N ASN A 287 -8.20 -16.44 7.96
CA ASN A 287 -9.27 -15.54 8.40
C ASN A 287 -9.00 -14.06 8.12
N PHE A 288 -7.96 -13.74 7.36
CA PHE A 288 -7.59 -12.36 7.06
C PHE A 288 -8.70 -11.64 6.29
N LYS A 289 -9.12 -10.48 6.79
CA LYS A 289 -10.26 -9.72 6.23
C LYS A 289 -9.86 -8.74 5.12
N GLY A 290 -8.58 -8.69 4.77
CA GLY A 290 -8.07 -7.83 3.73
C GLY A 290 -7.81 -6.39 4.14
N VAL A 291 -7.44 -5.61 3.15
CA VAL A 291 -7.13 -4.17 3.27
C VAL A 291 -8.03 -3.42 2.28
N LYS A 292 -8.59 -2.30 2.71
CA LYS A 292 -9.40 -1.46 1.81
C LYS A 292 -8.61 -1.06 0.57
N ARG A 293 -9.31 -1.07 -0.56
CA ARG A 293 -8.73 -0.77 -1.87
C ARG A 293 -7.55 -1.70 -2.27
N ARG A 294 -7.54 -2.97 -1.83
CA ARG A 294 -6.60 -4.01 -2.27
C ARG A 294 -7.39 -5.25 -2.68
N LEU A 295 -7.86 -5.28 -3.94
CA LEU A 295 -8.81 -6.27 -4.45
C LEU A 295 -10.03 -6.42 -3.51
N GLU A 296 -10.51 -5.31 -2.96
CA GLU A 296 -11.60 -5.26 -2.01
C GLU A 296 -12.94 -5.44 -2.73
N LYS A 297 -13.72 -6.48 -2.36
CA LYS A 297 -15.11 -6.59 -2.80
C LYS A 297 -15.96 -5.59 -2.02
N THR A 298 -16.53 -4.58 -2.69
CA THR A 298 -17.28 -3.48 -2.06
C THR A 298 -18.79 -3.64 -2.16
N GLY A 299 -19.28 -4.53 -3.03
CA GLY A 299 -20.70 -4.76 -3.24
C GLY A 299 -21.00 -5.53 -4.51
N GLU A 300 -22.26 -5.41 -4.96
CA GLU A 300 -22.76 -6.00 -6.20
C GLU A 300 -23.69 -5.01 -6.89
N VAL A 301 -23.74 -5.06 -8.22
CA VAL A 301 -24.70 -4.32 -9.06
C VAL A 301 -25.24 -5.22 -10.16
N ASN A 302 -26.56 -5.40 -10.24
CA ASN A 302 -27.25 -6.29 -11.19
C ASN A 302 -26.67 -7.73 -11.21
N GLY A 303 -26.17 -8.23 -10.05
CA GLY A 303 -25.53 -9.55 -9.93
C GLY A 303 -24.09 -9.59 -10.44
N ALA A 304 -23.48 -8.44 -10.78
CA ALA A 304 -22.06 -8.29 -11.03
C ALA A 304 -21.34 -7.91 -9.74
N ASP A 305 -20.22 -8.57 -9.45
CA ASP A 305 -19.37 -8.25 -8.31
C ASP A 305 -18.58 -6.95 -8.55
N VAL A 306 -18.54 -6.06 -7.56
CA VAL A 306 -17.78 -4.80 -7.61
C VAL A 306 -16.55 -4.89 -6.72
N TYR A 307 -15.38 -4.68 -7.33
CA TYR A 307 -14.08 -4.65 -6.65
C TYR A 307 -13.41 -3.29 -6.78
N VAL A 308 -12.69 -2.89 -5.75
CA VAL A 308 -11.85 -1.68 -5.74
C VAL A 308 -10.41 -2.05 -5.48
N ASP A 309 -9.49 -1.47 -6.27
CA ASP A 309 -8.06 -1.66 -6.10
C ASP A 309 -7.27 -0.35 -6.23
N TYR A 310 -6.22 -0.24 -5.45
CA TYR A 310 -5.34 0.93 -5.43
C TYR A 310 -4.28 0.90 -6.53
N ALA A 311 -4.22 -0.17 -7.34
CA ALA A 311 -3.22 -0.36 -8.37
C ALA A 311 -3.14 0.85 -9.31
N HIS A 312 -1.92 1.37 -9.47
CA HIS A 312 -1.63 2.57 -10.25
C HIS A 312 -0.26 2.52 -10.94
N HIS A 313 0.45 1.39 -10.84
CA HIS A 313 1.65 1.06 -11.61
C HIS A 313 1.35 -0.10 -12.58
N PRO A 314 1.95 -0.18 -13.79
CA PRO A 314 1.65 -1.22 -14.76
C PRO A 314 1.75 -2.65 -14.21
N SER A 315 2.78 -2.94 -13.41
CA SER A 315 2.95 -4.26 -12.78
C SER A 315 1.83 -4.58 -11.78
N GLU A 316 1.37 -3.60 -10.99
CA GLU A 316 0.24 -3.76 -10.07
C GLU A 316 -1.06 -4.03 -10.84
N ILE A 317 -1.34 -3.23 -11.88
CA ILE A 317 -2.55 -3.38 -12.72
C ILE A 317 -2.59 -4.78 -13.34
N THR A 318 -1.49 -5.21 -13.95
CA THR A 318 -1.38 -6.55 -14.54
C THR A 318 -1.61 -7.64 -13.50
N ALA A 319 -1.01 -7.51 -12.31
CA ALA A 319 -1.18 -8.47 -11.22
C ALA A 319 -2.63 -8.53 -10.72
N SER A 320 -3.26 -7.36 -10.53
CA SER A 320 -4.63 -7.24 -10.02
C SER A 320 -5.66 -7.74 -11.05
N ILE A 321 -5.53 -7.39 -12.32
CA ILE A 321 -6.41 -7.89 -13.39
C ILE A 321 -6.28 -9.41 -13.53
N SER A 322 -5.05 -9.92 -13.51
CA SER A 322 -4.80 -11.37 -13.57
C SER A 322 -5.37 -12.13 -12.36
N ALA A 323 -5.39 -11.49 -11.19
CA ALA A 323 -5.94 -12.05 -9.97
C ALA A 323 -7.48 -12.13 -10.00
N ILE A 324 -8.12 -11.12 -10.57
CA ILE A 324 -9.58 -10.98 -10.56
C ILE A 324 -10.24 -11.66 -11.77
N LYS A 325 -9.54 -11.81 -12.89
CA LYS A 325 -10.09 -12.44 -14.10
C LYS A 325 -10.72 -13.82 -13.86
N PRO A 326 -10.13 -14.73 -13.05
CA PRO A 326 -10.74 -16.03 -12.74
C PRO A 326 -12.01 -15.96 -11.87
N VAL A 327 -12.33 -14.81 -11.29
CA VAL A 327 -13.56 -14.57 -10.51
C VAL A 327 -14.71 -14.26 -11.45
N ALA A 328 -14.46 -13.58 -12.57
CA ALA A 328 -15.47 -13.23 -13.57
C ALA A 328 -15.97 -14.49 -14.29
N LYS A 329 -17.25 -14.81 -14.14
CA LYS A 329 -17.91 -15.91 -14.88
C LYS A 329 -18.22 -15.50 -16.32
N ASN A 330 -18.45 -14.20 -16.55
CA ASN A 330 -18.71 -13.61 -17.84
C ASN A 330 -17.61 -12.61 -18.19
N ARG A 331 -17.86 -11.30 -18.06
CA ARG A 331 -16.96 -10.24 -18.47
C ARG A 331 -16.25 -9.63 -17.27
N LEU A 332 -15.01 -9.20 -17.50
CA LEU A 332 -14.26 -8.32 -16.60
C LEU A 332 -14.22 -6.92 -17.18
N PHE A 333 -14.92 -5.99 -16.56
CA PHE A 333 -14.83 -4.55 -16.83
C PHE A 333 -13.80 -3.93 -15.93
N VAL A 334 -12.90 -3.15 -16.48
CA VAL A 334 -11.91 -2.39 -15.72
C VAL A 334 -12.19 -0.91 -15.90
N ILE A 335 -12.46 -0.20 -14.81
CA ILE A 335 -12.54 1.27 -14.78
C ILE A 335 -11.24 1.78 -14.18
N PHE A 336 -10.46 2.50 -14.97
CA PHE A 336 -9.13 2.93 -14.56
C PHE A 336 -8.97 4.44 -14.53
N GLN A 337 -8.44 4.94 -13.40
CA GLN A 337 -7.99 6.32 -13.22
C GLN A 337 -6.47 6.37 -13.20
N PRO A 338 -5.79 6.89 -14.23
CA PRO A 338 -4.37 7.15 -14.17
C PRO A 338 -4.05 8.14 -13.05
N HIS A 339 -2.93 7.91 -12.36
CA HIS A 339 -2.44 8.79 -11.31
C HIS A 339 -1.19 9.52 -11.80
N THR A 340 -1.29 10.85 -11.92
CA THR A 340 -0.33 11.82 -12.45
C THR A 340 -0.05 11.71 -13.97
N PHE A 341 0.23 12.84 -14.57
CA PHE A 341 0.49 12.94 -16.03
C PHE A 341 1.89 12.42 -16.38
N SER A 342 2.88 12.72 -15.54
CA SER A 342 4.28 12.31 -15.72
C SER A 342 4.43 10.78 -15.67
N ARG A 343 3.77 10.11 -14.70
CA ARG A 343 3.78 8.66 -14.61
C ARG A 343 3.10 8.03 -15.82
N THR A 344 1.97 8.59 -16.26
CA THR A 344 1.25 8.11 -17.45
C THR A 344 2.13 8.23 -18.69
N ALA A 345 2.91 9.31 -18.84
CA ALA A 345 3.84 9.47 -19.94
C ALA A 345 5.02 8.49 -19.87
N LYS A 346 5.63 8.34 -18.69
CA LYS A 346 6.81 7.47 -18.48
C LYS A 346 6.52 6.01 -18.80
N TYR A 347 5.36 5.51 -18.40
CA TYR A 347 4.99 4.08 -18.52
C TYR A 347 3.85 3.88 -19.52
N PHE A 348 3.76 4.71 -20.55
CA PHE A 348 2.60 4.78 -21.45
C PHE A 348 2.28 3.45 -22.13
N GLN A 349 3.29 2.80 -22.69
CA GLN A 349 3.12 1.51 -23.36
C GLN A 349 2.86 0.37 -22.39
N GLU A 350 3.57 0.35 -21.26
CA GLU A 350 3.38 -0.65 -20.21
C GLU A 350 1.98 -0.56 -19.62
N PHE A 351 1.45 0.67 -19.42
CA PHE A 351 0.05 0.86 -19.03
C PHE A 351 -0.90 0.26 -20.06
N ALA A 352 -0.72 0.59 -21.33
CA ALA A 352 -1.60 0.08 -22.39
C ALA A 352 -1.65 -1.45 -22.39
N LEU A 353 -0.49 -2.11 -22.29
CA LEU A 353 -0.38 -3.57 -22.29
C LEU A 353 -0.94 -4.23 -21.01
N SER A 354 -1.01 -3.50 -19.90
CA SER A 354 -1.52 -4.02 -18.63
C SER A 354 -2.99 -4.44 -18.69
N PHE A 355 -3.75 -3.93 -19.65
CA PHE A 355 -5.18 -4.22 -19.81
C PHE A 355 -5.51 -5.43 -20.70
N ASN A 356 -4.52 -6.11 -21.26
CA ASN A 356 -4.69 -7.18 -22.27
C ASN A 356 -5.69 -8.29 -21.90
N VAL A 357 -5.87 -8.61 -20.62
CA VAL A 357 -6.75 -9.70 -20.17
C VAL A 357 -8.12 -9.23 -19.67
N ALA A 358 -8.37 -7.91 -19.61
CA ALA A 358 -9.71 -7.39 -19.33
C ALA A 358 -10.62 -7.59 -20.56
N ASP A 359 -11.92 -7.68 -20.42
CA ASP A 359 -12.83 -7.78 -21.58
C ASP A 359 -13.20 -6.39 -22.11
N GLU A 360 -13.30 -5.41 -21.22
CA GLU A 360 -13.62 -4.02 -21.54
C GLU A 360 -12.90 -3.08 -20.58
N VAL A 361 -12.40 -1.94 -21.08
CA VAL A 361 -11.66 -0.96 -20.28
C VAL A 361 -12.28 0.43 -20.46
N TRP A 362 -12.64 1.05 -19.34
CA TRP A 362 -13.11 2.43 -19.32
C TRP A 362 -12.10 3.31 -18.61
N PHE A 363 -11.70 4.39 -19.25
CA PHE A 363 -10.79 5.38 -18.70
C PHE A 363 -11.59 6.58 -18.17
N VAL A 364 -11.29 7.00 -16.96
CA VAL A 364 -11.84 8.22 -16.36
C VAL A 364 -10.74 9.28 -16.26
N PRO A 365 -11.05 10.57 -16.05
CA PRO A 365 -10.06 11.65 -16.02
C PRO A 365 -8.88 11.35 -15.09
N THR A 366 -7.66 11.73 -15.53
CA THR A 366 -6.44 11.58 -14.73
C THR A 366 -6.57 12.27 -13.39
N TYR A 367 -6.14 11.62 -12.32
CA TYR A 367 -5.94 12.26 -11.02
C TYR A 367 -4.61 13.05 -11.03
N PRO A 368 -4.65 14.38 -11.02
CA PRO A 368 -3.46 15.19 -11.25
C PRO A 368 -2.50 15.24 -10.07
N ALA A 369 -2.98 14.94 -8.83
CA ALA A 369 -2.25 15.21 -7.60
C ALA A 369 -1.78 16.68 -7.53
N ARG A 370 -0.53 16.95 -7.90
CA ARG A 370 0.07 18.31 -7.91
C ARG A 370 0.58 18.73 -9.28
N GLU A 371 0.40 17.86 -10.27
CA GLU A 371 0.88 18.08 -11.63
C GLU A 371 -0.14 18.86 -12.45
N LYS A 372 0.34 19.45 -13.55
CA LYS A 372 -0.47 20.05 -14.60
C LYS A 372 -0.54 19.12 -15.80
N GLU A 373 -1.57 19.25 -16.61
CA GLU A 373 -1.75 18.44 -17.83
C GLU A 373 -0.56 18.56 -18.80
N SER A 374 0.10 19.73 -18.83
CA SER A 374 1.32 19.95 -19.61
C SER A 374 2.52 19.07 -19.18
N ASP A 375 2.47 18.44 -18.01
CA ASP A 375 3.59 17.70 -17.44
C ASP A 375 3.71 16.27 -18.00
N GLY A 376 2.75 15.81 -18.82
CA GLY A 376 2.83 14.48 -19.38
C GLY A 376 1.69 14.07 -20.30
N LYS A 377 1.18 12.85 -20.12
CA LYS A 377 0.09 12.26 -20.90
C LYS A 377 -1.18 12.15 -20.06
N THR A 378 -2.31 12.38 -20.70
CA THR A 378 -3.63 12.31 -20.09
C THR A 378 -4.21 10.90 -20.14
N SER A 379 -5.26 10.67 -19.36
CA SER A 379 -6.11 9.48 -19.46
C SER A 379 -6.73 9.35 -20.86
N PHE A 380 -7.06 10.46 -21.51
CA PHE A 380 -7.62 10.47 -22.86
C PHE A 380 -6.60 10.00 -23.92
N ASP A 381 -5.32 10.39 -23.77
CA ASP A 381 -4.24 9.89 -24.63
C ASP A 381 -4.09 8.37 -24.48
N LEU A 382 -4.13 7.88 -23.25
CA LEU A 382 -4.00 6.45 -22.96
C LEU A 382 -5.21 5.66 -23.49
N PHE A 383 -6.42 6.18 -23.31
CA PHE A 383 -7.64 5.62 -23.88
C PHE A 383 -7.51 5.43 -25.39
N ARG A 384 -7.17 6.50 -26.12
CA ARG A 384 -7.05 6.44 -27.59
C ARG A 384 -6.06 5.37 -28.02
N TYR A 385 -4.90 5.30 -27.36
CA TYR A 385 -3.89 4.32 -27.71
C TYR A 385 -4.36 2.88 -27.43
N VAL A 386 -5.02 2.65 -26.31
CA VAL A 386 -5.55 1.32 -25.94
C VAL A 386 -6.64 0.88 -26.91
N ASP A 387 -7.58 1.76 -27.24
CA ASP A 387 -8.69 1.48 -28.16
C ASP A 387 -8.19 1.13 -29.58
N GLU A 388 -7.18 1.88 -30.06
CA GLU A 388 -6.63 1.69 -31.40
C GLU A 388 -5.70 0.47 -31.51
N ASN A 389 -4.95 0.10 -30.44
CA ASN A 389 -3.81 -0.81 -30.55
C ASN A 389 -3.88 -2.06 -29.66
N VAL A 390 -4.74 -2.08 -28.64
CA VAL A 390 -4.73 -3.15 -27.65
C VAL A 390 -6.08 -3.87 -27.58
N ARG A 391 -7.15 -3.13 -27.30
CA ARG A 391 -8.49 -3.68 -27.15
C ARG A 391 -9.55 -2.57 -27.11
N PRO A 392 -10.83 -2.90 -27.37
CA PRO A 392 -11.92 -1.95 -27.23
C PRO A 392 -11.90 -1.27 -25.87
N ALA A 393 -11.92 0.05 -25.87
CA ALA A 393 -11.90 0.88 -24.68
C ALA A 393 -12.88 2.05 -24.84
N GLU A 394 -13.14 2.75 -23.75
CA GLU A 394 -13.99 3.93 -23.73
C GLU A 394 -13.45 4.98 -22.78
N TYR A 395 -13.66 6.25 -23.11
CA TYR A 395 -13.40 7.36 -22.20
C TYR A 395 -14.70 7.88 -21.61
N VAL A 396 -14.78 7.86 -20.27
CA VAL A 396 -15.95 8.32 -19.51
C VAL A 396 -15.58 9.60 -18.76
N LYS A 397 -16.31 10.67 -19.03
CA LYS A 397 -15.94 12.04 -18.63
C LYS A 397 -15.96 12.33 -17.13
N ASP A 398 -16.73 11.55 -16.35
CA ASP A 398 -16.89 11.75 -14.90
C ASP A 398 -17.40 10.47 -14.19
N PHE A 399 -17.30 10.43 -12.87
CA PHE A 399 -17.64 9.26 -12.06
C PHE A 399 -19.15 8.98 -12.00
N VAL A 400 -19.99 10.01 -12.07
CA VAL A 400 -21.46 9.86 -12.08
C VAL A 400 -21.90 9.17 -13.37
N THR A 401 -21.35 9.61 -14.49
CA THR A 401 -21.59 9.00 -15.81
C THR A 401 -21.08 7.54 -15.80
N ALA A 402 -19.91 7.26 -15.23
CA ALA A 402 -19.38 5.91 -15.09
C ALA A 402 -20.31 5.00 -14.28
N ALA A 403 -20.74 5.46 -13.10
CA ALA A 403 -21.64 4.71 -12.23
C ALA A 403 -22.99 4.42 -12.91
N LYS A 404 -23.59 5.40 -13.58
CA LYS A 404 -24.83 5.23 -14.34
C LYS A 404 -24.66 4.18 -15.44
N LYS A 405 -23.60 4.28 -16.22
CA LYS A 405 -23.30 3.35 -17.31
C LYS A 405 -23.07 1.92 -16.80
N ILE A 406 -22.38 1.76 -15.66
CA ILE A 406 -22.21 0.45 -15.00
C ILE A 406 -23.59 -0.14 -14.65
N LYS A 407 -24.49 0.64 -14.04
CA LYS A 407 -25.86 0.19 -13.69
C LYS A 407 -26.66 -0.25 -14.92
N GLU A 408 -26.45 0.37 -16.08
CA GLU A 408 -27.14 0.01 -17.35
C GLU A 408 -26.53 -1.23 -18.03
N THR A 409 -25.21 -1.43 -17.91
CA THR A 409 -24.41 -2.39 -18.70
C THR A 409 -24.12 -3.69 -17.97
N ALA A 410 -23.90 -3.63 -16.65
CA ALA A 410 -23.53 -4.78 -15.83
C ALA A 410 -24.59 -5.87 -15.80
N ARG A 411 -24.17 -7.12 -15.84
CA ARG A 411 -25.02 -8.33 -15.82
C ARG A 411 -24.48 -9.32 -14.80
N ALA A 412 -25.35 -10.21 -14.35
CA ALA A 412 -24.99 -11.27 -13.43
C ALA A 412 -23.81 -12.10 -13.95
N GLY A 413 -22.81 -12.31 -13.08
CA GLY A 413 -21.57 -13.02 -13.40
C GLY A 413 -20.48 -12.17 -14.03
N ASP A 414 -20.73 -10.88 -14.32
CA ASP A 414 -19.68 -9.91 -14.62
C ASP A 414 -18.89 -9.55 -13.35
N VAL A 415 -17.70 -9.03 -13.53
CA VAL A 415 -16.91 -8.36 -12.49
C VAL A 415 -16.61 -6.93 -12.94
N ILE A 416 -16.89 -5.98 -12.06
CA ILE A 416 -16.56 -4.56 -12.22
C ILE A 416 -15.34 -4.27 -11.33
N MET A 417 -14.22 -3.91 -11.92
CA MET A 417 -13.00 -3.61 -11.23
C MET A 417 -12.66 -2.13 -11.36
N ILE A 418 -12.73 -1.39 -10.27
CA ILE A 418 -12.45 0.04 -10.19
C ILE A 418 -11.02 0.21 -9.66
N MET A 419 -10.14 0.83 -10.47
CA MET A 419 -8.69 0.87 -10.20
C MET A 419 -8.12 2.27 -10.25
N GLY A 420 -7.26 2.57 -9.28
CA GLY A 420 -6.49 3.82 -9.24
C GLY A 420 -6.13 4.28 -7.83
N ALA A 421 -5.09 5.11 -7.72
CA ALA A 421 -4.62 5.66 -6.45
C ALA A 421 -5.30 7.00 -6.07
N GLY A 422 -6.06 7.60 -7.00
CA GLY A 422 -6.83 8.82 -6.76
C GLY A 422 -8.15 8.55 -6.03
N ASP A 423 -9.17 9.25 -6.47
CA ASP A 423 -10.52 9.27 -5.87
C ASP A 423 -11.54 8.40 -6.64
N VAL A 424 -11.10 7.55 -7.54
CA VAL A 424 -11.97 6.71 -8.38
C VAL A 424 -12.86 5.73 -7.59
N ASP A 425 -12.51 5.41 -6.35
CA ASP A 425 -13.31 4.59 -5.44
C ASP A 425 -14.67 5.21 -5.09
N ILE A 426 -14.85 6.52 -5.34
CA ILE A 426 -16.17 7.18 -5.27
C ILE A 426 -17.20 6.48 -6.16
N ILE A 427 -16.79 5.93 -7.31
CA ILE A 427 -17.69 5.18 -8.20
C ILE A 427 -18.35 4.02 -7.44
N ALA A 428 -17.61 3.30 -6.59
CA ALA A 428 -18.17 2.19 -5.82
C ALA A 428 -19.23 2.64 -4.81
N ASP A 429 -19.13 3.85 -4.27
CA ASP A 429 -20.15 4.41 -3.38
C ASP A 429 -21.40 4.85 -4.17
N LEU A 430 -21.22 5.49 -5.34
CA LEU A 430 -22.32 5.86 -6.25
C LEU A 430 -23.09 4.63 -6.78
N LEU A 431 -22.47 3.46 -6.79
CA LEU A 431 -23.18 2.21 -7.17
C LEU A 431 -24.10 1.68 -6.08
N LYS A 432 -23.92 2.09 -4.82
CA LYS A 432 -24.76 1.68 -3.67
C LYS A 432 -26.04 2.52 -3.53
N GLU A 433 -26.02 3.73 -4.11
CA GLU A 433 -27.18 4.64 -4.20
C GLU A 433 -28.15 4.18 -5.32
#